data_619e695c75057b59299fbaa9db81c7da
#
_entry.id   619e695c75057b59299fbaa9db81c7da
#
_cell.length_a   1.000
_cell.length_b   1.000
_cell.length_c   1.000
_cell.angle_alpha   90.00
_cell.angle_beta   90.00
_cell.angle_gamma   90.00
#
_symmetry.space_group_name_H-M   'P 1'
#
loop_
_entity.id
_entity.type
_entity.pdbx_description
1 polymer ?
#
loop_
_entity_poly.entity_id
_entity_poly.type
_entity_poly.pdbx_seq_one_letter_code
_entity_poly.pdbx_strand_id
1 'polypeptide(L)'
;EIEQLRHIFTDIGYVTDPVMAAIGDSGQLGLTRNSTTPALRALAGRTDALAGAIRLWLLQQPVPVEQLAPLPLQALTEAGIVSIAGSTARALVDVRPYGSPDDGASGWTVSDLTPGLDKAITKIRPDYVLGVSPASVSLTQMAVPTHVGSALDMGCGCGVQSLHLSRHADHVVATDVNP
;
A
#
# COMPACT_ATOMS: atom_id res chain seq x y z
N GLU A 1 -7.21 -14.54 -8.66
CA GLU A 1 -6.63 -13.22 -9.05
C GLU A 1 -5.84 -12.58 -7.90
N ILE A 2 -6.42 -12.45 -6.68
CA ILE A 2 -5.73 -11.87 -5.51
C ILE A 2 -4.49 -12.68 -5.13
N GLU A 3 -4.57 -14.01 -5.09
CA GLU A 3 -3.42 -14.87 -4.81
C GLU A 3 -2.32 -14.71 -5.86
N GLN A 4 -2.66 -14.58 -7.13
CA GLN A 4 -1.69 -14.31 -8.18
C GLN A 4 -1.00 -12.97 -7.97
N LEU A 5 -1.74 -11.92 -7.60
CA LEU A 5 -1.16 -10.61 -7.30
C LEU A 5 -0.21 -10.66 -6.09
N ARG A 6 -0.58 -11.39 -5.04
CA ARG A 6 0.28 -11.63 -3.87
C ARG A 6 1.60 -12.29 -4.26
N HIS A 7 1.56 -13.34 -5.10
CA HIS A 7 2.78 -13.98 -5.61
C HIS A 7 3.63 -13.01 -6.39
N ILE A 8 3.04 -12.26 -7.33
CA ILE A 8 3.78 -11.28 -8.13
C ILE A 8 4.44 -10.21 -7.24
N PHE A 9 3.71 -9.65 -6.27
CA PHE A 9 4.27 -8.67 -5.35
C PHE A 9 5.44 -9.22 -4.54
N THR A 10 5.33 -10.47 -4.09
CA THR A 10 6.41 -11.15 -3.37
C THR A 10 7.61 -11.38 -4.29
N ASP A 11 7.40 -11.87 -5.50
CA ASP A 11 8.46 -12.20 -6.47
C ASP A 11 9.24 -10.96 -6.93
N ILE A 12 8.55 -9.82 -7.16
CA ILE A 12 9.22 -8.56 -7.50
C ILE A 12 9.82 -7.84 -6.28
N GLY A 13 9.60 -8.36 -5.07
CA GLY A 13 10.07 -7.76 -3.82
C GLY A 13 9.25 -6.55 -3.36
N TYR A 14 7.99 -6.39 -3.83
CA TYR A 14 7.12 -5.30 -3.36
C TYR A 14 6.52 -5.64 -1.99
N VAL A 15 7.40 -5.82 -1.02
CA VAL A 15 7.14 -6.09 0.40
C VAL A 15 7.95 -5.10 1.26
N THR A 16 7.64 -4.99 2.55
CA THR A 16 8.11 -3.89 3.41
C THR A 16 9.62 -3.69 3.38
N ASP A 17 10.42 -4.70 3.70
CA ASP A 17 11.87 -4.52 3.85
C ASP A 17 12.60 -4.17 2.54
N PRO A 18 12.37 -4.86 1.41
CA PRO A 18 12.96 -4.46 0.13
C PRO A 18 12.53 -3.08 -0.34
N VAL A 19 11.28 -2.67 -0.09
CA VAL A 19 10.79 -1.33 -0.43
C VAL A 19 11.53 -0.28 0.40
N MET A 20 11.62 -0.47 1.73
CA MET A 20 12.33 0.45 2.62
C MET A 20 13.82 0.53 2.28
N ALA A 21 14.46 -0.61 1.99
CA ALA A 21 15.86 -0.65 1.55
C ALA A 21 16.06 0.09 0.21
N ALA A 22 15.13 -0.06 -0.74
CA ALA A 22 15.24 0.57 -2.05
C ALA A 22 15.17 2.10 -2.01
N ILE A 23 14.34 2.68 -1.13
CA ILE A 23 14.22 4.13 -0.97
C ILE A 23 15.23 4.71 0.03
N GLY A 24 15.80 3.87 0.90
CA GLY A 24 16.76 4.25 1.93
C GLY A 24 16.22 5.22 2.99
N ASP A 25 17.02 5.52 4.00
CA ASP A 25 16.61 6.37 5.14
C ASP A 25 16.17 7.78 4.70
N SER A 26 16.87 8.37 3.73
CA SER A 26 16.51 9.69 3.20
C SER A 26 15.15 9.68 2.49
N GLY A 27 14.85 8.60 1.76
CA GLY A 27 13.55 8.41 1.11
C GLY A 27 12.43 8.24 2.13
N GLN A 28 12.64 7.41 3.15
CA GLN A 28 11.70 7.22 4.24
C GLN A 28 11.42 8.54 4.99
N LEU A 29 12.46 9.27 5.36
CA LEU A 29 12.32 10.59 6.00
C LEU A 29 11.62 11.60 5.08
N GLY A 30 11.87 11.56 3.76
CA GLY A 30 11.17 12.39 2.78
C GLY A 30 9.66 12.14 2.82
N LEU A 31 9.24 10.88 2.82
CA LEU A 31 7.83 10.50 2.85
C LEU A 31 7.11 10.96 4.11
N THR A 32 7.75 10.96 5.28
CA THR A 32 7.15 11.51 6.51
C THR A 32 6.88 13.01 6.41
N ARG A 33 7.49 13.69 5.44
CA ARG A 33 7.32 15.12 5.14
C ARG A 33 6.55 15.38 3.85
N ASN A 34 5.83 14.36 3.36
CA ASN A 34 5.11 14.39 2.08
C ASN A 34 5.98 14.79 0.87
N SER A 35 7.26 14.40 0.87
CA SER A 35 8.17 14.64 -0.25
C SER A 35 8.68 13.35 -0.86
N THR A 36 8.47 13.17 -2.17
CA THR A 36 8.95 12.00 -2.92
C THR A 36 10.37 12.17 -3.45
N THR A 37 10.89 13.38 -3.50
CA THR A 37 12.18 13.70 -4.13
C THR A 37 13.35 12.83 -3.64
N PRO A 38 13.56 12.59 -2.33
CA PRO A 38 14.67 11.75 -1.88
C PRO A 38 14.54 10.30 -2.33
N ALA A 39 13.31 9.73 -2.27
CA ALA A 39 13.04 8.37 -2.71
C ALA A 39 13.22 8.22 -4.23
N LEU A 40 12.78 9.21 -5.02
CA LEU A 40 13.01 9.23 -6.48
C LEU A 40 14.50 9.27 -6.81
N ARG A 41 15.31 10.01 -6.05
CA ARG A 41 16.78 10.01 -6.21
C ARG A 41 17.38 8.64 -5.90
N ALA A 42 16.94 7.97 -4.84
CA ALA A 42 17.42 6.63 -4.50
C ALA A 42 17.09 5.60 -5.59
N LEU A 43 15.97 5.77 -6.28
CA LEU A 43 15.56 4.91 -7.38
C LEU A 43 16.12 5.34 -8.75
N ALA A 44 16.95 6.39 -8.83
CA ALA A 44 17.45 6.90 -10.10
C ALA A 44 18.21 5.80 -10.88
N GLY A 45 17.90 5.67 -12.17
CA GLY A 45 18.50 4.65 -13.04
C GLY A 45 17.97 3.24 -12.90
N ARG A 46 17.11 2.95 -11.92
CA ARG A 46 16.46 1.63 -11.78
C ARG A 46 15.25 1.54 -12.69
N THR A 47 15.14 0.43 -13.43
CA THR A 47 14.01 0.13 -14.34
C THR A 47 13.35 -1.21 -14.03
N ASP A 48 13.76 -1.86 -12.93
CA ASP A 48 13.17 -3.11 -12.48
C ASP A 48 11.73 -2.94 -11.95
N ALA A 49 11.00 -4.04 -11.87
CA ALA A 49 9.58 -4.06 -11.48
C ALA A 49 9.35 -3.52 -10.06
N LEU A 50 10.27 -3.77 -9.12
CA LEU A 50 10.18 -3.22 -7.76
C LEU A 50 10.22 -1.69 -7.80
N ALA A 51 11.18 -1.11 -8.52
CA ALA A 51 11.31 0.34 -8.66
C ALA A 51 10.08 0.94 -9.37
N GLY A 52 9.53 0.23 -10.36
CA GLY A 52 8.28 0.59 -11.03
C GLY A 52 7.10 0.64 -10.05
N ALA A 53 6.90 -0.42 -9.27
CA ALA A 53 5.82 -0.51 -8.27
C ALA A 53 5.95 0.58 -7.18
N ILE A 54 7.17 0.82 -6.67
CA ILE A 54 7.42 1.90 -5.70
C ILE A 54 7.05 3.26 -6.30
N ARG A 55 7.49 3.56 -7.53
CA ARG A 55 7.12 4.83 -8.19
C ARG A 55 5.62 4.95 -8.38
N LEU A 56 4.95 3.88 -8.84
CA LEU A 56 3.53 3.90 -9.14
C LEU A 56 2.69 4.16 -7.90
N TRP A 57 2.84 3.36 -6.87
CA TRP A 57 1.95 3.38 -5.70
C TRP A 57 2.50 4.24 -4.56
N LEU A 58 3.71 3.96 -4.08
CA LEU A 58 4.24 4.66 -2.91
C LEU A 58 4.58 6.13 -3.20
N LEU A 59 5.10 6.42 -4.39
CA LEU A 59 5.49 7.78 -4.79
C LEU A 59 4.46 8.46 -5.71
N GLN A 60 3.41 7.74 -6.12
CA GLN A 60 2.29 8.24 -6.93
C GLN A 60 2.72 8.92 -8.23
N GLN A 61 3.77 8.39 -8.85
CA GLN A 61 4.32 8.91 -10.09
C GLN A 61 3.76 8.15 -11.30
N PRO A 62 3.67 8.81 -12.47
CA PRO A 62 3.44 8.10 -13.73
C PRO A 62 4.62 7.18 -14.05
N VAL A 63 4.33 5.95 -14.50
CA VAL A 63 5.34 4.92 -14.78
C VAL A 63 5.10 4.34 -16.16
N PRO A 64 6.15 4.15 -17.00
CA PRO A 64 6.03 3.39 -18.24
C PRO A 64 5.53 1.97 -17.96
N VAL A 65 4.53 1.50 -18.74
CA VAL A 65 3.90 0.18 -18.53
C VAL A 65 4.91 -0.97 -18.60
N GLU A 66 5.95 -0.82 -19.41
CA GLU A 66 7.04 -1.79 -19.55
C GLU A 66 7.84 -2.02 -18.25
N GLN A 67 7.90 -1.04 -17.36
CA GLN A 67 8.57 -1.16 -16.05
C GLN A 67 7.70 -1.83 -14.99
N LEU A 68 6.47 -2.16 -15.31
CA LEU A 68 5.51 -2.79 -14.40
C LEU A 68 5.31 -4.27 -14.66
N ALA A 69 5.99 -4.85 -15.65
CA ALA A 69 5.98 -6.30 -15.83
C ALA A 69 6.62 -7.00 -14.62
N PRO A 70 6.03 -8.06 -14.06
CA PRO A 70 4.93 -8.89 -14.59
C PRO A 70 3.53 -8.55 -14.02
N LEU A 71 3.26 -7.33 -13.55
CA LEU A 71 1.96 -6.96 -12.97
C LEU A 71 0.81 -7.16 -13.97
N PRO A 72 -0.36 -7.66 -13.53
CA PRO A 72 -1.52 -7.90 -14.37
C PRO A 72 -2.28 -6.59 -14.64
N LEU A 73 -1.68 -5.70 -15.43
CA LEU A 73 -2.17 -4.33 -15.63
C LEU A 73 -3.60 -4.25 -16.14
N GLN A 74 -4.04 -5.21 -16.98
CA GLN A 74 -5.42 -5.25 -17.44
C GLN A 74 -6.38 -5.44 -16.27
N ALA A 75 -6.17 -6.47 -15.43
CA ALA A 75 -7.01 -6.73 -14.26
C ALA A 75 -6.98 -5.58 -13.25
N LEU A 76 -5.81 -4.96 -13.04
CA LEU A 76 -5.67 -3.78 -12.16
C LEU A 76 -6.42 -2.56 -12.70
N THR A 77 -6.51 -2.41 -14.02
CA THR A 77 -7.28 -1.32 -14.65
C THR A 77 -8.78 -1.59 -14.56
N GLU A 78 -9.22 -2.81 -14.80
CA GLU A 78 -10.62 -3.23 -14.65
C GLU A 78 -11.11 -3.10 -13.20
N ALA A 79 -10.23 -3.35 -12.24
CA ALA A 79 -10.50 -3.16 -10.82
C ALA A 79 -10.43 -1.70 -10.34
N GLY A 80 -10.10 -0.73 -11.22
CA GLY A 80 -9.98 0.68 -10.84
C GLY A 80 -8.77 1.03 -9.97
N ILE A 81 -7.76 0.17 -9.93
CA ILE A 81 -6.54 0.36 -9.13
C ILE A 81 -5.51 1.22 -9.88
N VAL A 82 -5.47 1.05 -11.20
CA VAL A 82 -4.52 1.74 -12.09
C VAL A 82 -5.27 2.28 -13.31
N SER A 83 -4.86 3.42 -13.82
CA SER A 83 -5.26 3.92 -15.13
C SER A 83 -4.09 3.88 -16.11
N ILE A 84 -4.36 3.58 -17.38
CA ILE A 84 -3.35 3.56 -18.44
C ILE A 84 -3.74 4.55 -19.52
N ALA A 85 -2.81 5.43 -19.87
CA ALA A 85 -2.94 6.39 -20.97
C ALA A 85 -1.72 6.27 -21.90
N GLY A 86 -1.93 5.74 -23.10
CA GLY A 86 -0.84 5.39 -24.01
C GLY A 86 0.08 4.33 -23.40
N SER A 87 1.36 4.64 -23.23
CA SER A 87 2.36 3.76 -22.62
C SER A 87 2.63 4.07 -21.13
N THR A 88 1.76 4.85 -20.48
CA THR A 88 1.99 5.31 -19.12
C THR A 88 0.86 4.86 -18.20
N ALA A 89 1.23 4.26 -17.07
CA ALA A 89 0.33 3.89 -15.98
C ALA A 89 0.36 4.94 -14.86
N ARG A 90 -0.77 5.15 -14.19
CA ARG A 90 -0.93 5.98 -12.99
C ARG A 90 -1.75 5.22 -11.96
N ALA A 91 -1.37 5.32 -10.70
CA ALA A 91 -2.17 4.80 -9.61
C ALA A 91 -3.47 5.60 -9.45
N LEU A 92 -4.57 4.93 -9.19
CA LEU A 92 -5.85 5.51 -8.80
C LEU A 92 -6.10 5.36 -7.29
N VAL A 93 -5.43 4.38 -6.67
CA VAL A 93 -5.39 4.13 -5.23
C VAL A 93 -3.95 3.91 -4.79
N ASP A 94 -3.70 4.06 -3.50
CA ASP A 94 -2.43 3.72 -2.87
C ASP A 94 -2.44 2.24 -2.48
N VAL A 95 -1.46 1.47 -2.92
CA VAL A 95 -1.25 0.08 -2.52
C VAL A 95 0.08 0.00 -1.80
N ARG A 96 0.08 -0.27 -0.50
CA ARG A 96 1.31 -0.29 0.31
C ARG A 96 1.56 -1.63 0.93
N PRO A 97 2.80 -2.13 0.87
CA PRO A 97 3.19 -3.25 1.71
C PRO A 97 3.16 -2.83 3.17
N TYR A 98 2.64 -3.71 4.00
CA TYR A 98 2.57 -3.56 5.45
C TYR A 98 3.21 -4.76 6.13
N GLY A 99 3.93 -4.51 7.21
CA GLY A 99 4.50 -5.55 8.05
C GLY A 99 4.68 -5.05 9.47
N SER A 100 4.29 -5.86 10.44
CA SER A 100 4.45 -5.61 11.86
C SER A 100 5.43 -6.63 12.45
N PRO A 101 6.51 -6.18 13.10
CA PRO A 101 7.43 -7.08 13.80
C PRO A 101 6.83 -7.64 15.10
N ASP A 102 5.79 -6.99 15.66
CA ASP A 102 5.26 -7.33 16.98
C ASP A 102 4.49 -8.65 16.98
N ASP A 103 3.70 -8.91 15.95
CA ASP A 103 2.86 -10.11 15.83
C ASP A 103 3.00 -10.84 14.48
N GLY A 104 3.87 -10.32 13.60
CA GLY A 104 4.10 -10.87 12.27
C GLY A 104 2.95 -10.64 11.29
N ALA A 105 2.02 -9.73 11.58
CA ALA A 105 0.99 -9.33 10.62
C ALA A 105 1.65 -8.71 9.40
N SER A 106 1.31 -9.20 8.21
CA SER A 106 1.89 -8.72 6.96
C SER A 106 0.91 -8.87 5.79
N GLY A 107 1.07 -7.99 4.80
CA GLY A 107 0.23 -7.97 3.60
C GLY A 107 0.35 -6.66 2.85
N TRP A 108 -0.72 -6.30 2.17
CA TRP A 108 -0.82 -5.02 1.47
C TRP A 108 -2.11 -4.33 1.87
N THR A 109 -2.01 -3.05 2.17
CA THR A 109 -3.16 -2.19 2.45
C THR A 109 -3.51 -1.39 1.20
N VAL A 110 -4.81 -1.17 0.97
CA VAL A 110 -5.32 -0.34 -0.13
C VAL A 110 -6.05 0.85 0.47
N SER A 111 -5.74 2.05 -0.01
CA SER A 111 -6.36 3.28 0.45
C SER A 111 -6.45 4.30 -0.68
N ASP A 112 -7.10 5.43 -0.44
CA ASP A 112 -7.01 6.56 -1.35
C ASP A 112 -5.58 7.10 -1.42
N LEU A 113 -5.28 7.78 -2.53
CA LEU A 113 -3.97 8.40 -2.73
C LEU A 113 -3.66 9.42 -1.63
N THR A 114 -2.40 9.43 -1.15
CA THR A 114 -1.96 10.36 -0.10
C THR A 114 -2.13 11.81 -0.56
N PRO A 115 -2.94 12.62 0.13
CA PRO A 115 -3.13 14.02 -0.24
C PRO A 115 -1.89 14.85 0.12
N GLY A 116 -1.65 15.91 -0.64
CA GLY A 116 -0.58 16.87 -0.36
C GLY A 116 0.84 16.35 -0.60
N LEU A 117 1.00 15.18 -1.23
CA LEU A 117 2.31 14.67 -1.63
C LEU A 117 2.97 15.64 -2.60
N ASP A 118 4.24 16.01 -2.35
CA ASP A 118 4.98 17.05 -3.08
C ASP A 118 4.23 18.39 -3.19
N LYS A 119 3.45 18.75 -2.16
CA LYS A 119 2.63 19.98 -2.09
C LYS A 119 1.50 20.03 -3.12
N ALA A 120 1.10 18.90 -3.70
CA ALA A 120 -0.05 18.85 -4.59
C ALA A 120 -1.33 19.28 -3.84
N ILE A 121 -2.14 20.13 -4.50
CA ILE A 121 -3.44 20.51 -3.97
C ILE A 121 -4.41 19.37 -4.25
N THR A 122 -4.79 18.62 -3.23
CA THR A 122 -5.71 17.50 -3.34
C THR A 122 -7.01 17.82 -2.60
N LYS A 123 -8.15 17.74 -3.30
CA LYS A 123 -9.45 17.82 -2.66
C LYS A 123 -9.78 16.48 -2.02
N ILE A 124 -9.86 16.46 -0.71
CA ILE A 124 -10.28 15.26 0.04
C ILE A 124 -11.79 15.07 -0.12
N ARG A 125 -12.22 13.87 -0.49
CA ARG A 125 -13.62 13.49 -0.60
C ARG A 125 -14.19 13.13 0.77
N PRO A 126 -15.51 13.20 0.97
CA PRO A 126 -16.14 12.79 2.24
C PRO A 126 -15.95 11.29 2.56
N ASP A 127 -15.82 10.48 1.52
CA ASP A 127 -15.60 9.02 1.56
C ASP A 127 -14.13 8.62 1.46
N TYR A 128 -13.22 9.52 1.83
CA TYR A 128 -11.77 9.28 1.77
C TYR A 128 -11.34 8.18 2.74
N VAL A 129 -10.69 7.14 2.20
CA VAL A 129 -10.09 6.06 2.98
C VAL A 129 -8.64 6.40 3.29
N LEU A 130 -8.35 6.63 4.56
CA LEU A 130 -6.98 6.91 5.02
C LEU A 130 -6.14 5.63 5.00
N GLY A 131 -4.90 5.74 4.53
CA GLY A 131 -3.91 4.68 4.66
C GLY A 131 -3.47 4.45 6.11
N VAL A 132 -2.52 3.54 6.30
CA VAL A 132 -1.98 3.23 7.64
C VAL A 132 -1.43 4.49 8.29
N SER A 133 -1.92 4.79 9.48
CA SER A 133 -1.56 5.97 10.28
C SER A 133 -0.96 5.57 11.64
N PRO A 134 -0.26 6.48 12.32
CA PRO A 134 0.20 6.22 13.70
C PRO A 134 -0.94 5.84 14.65
N ALA A 135 -2.14 6.42 14.46
CA ALA A 135 -3.31 6.09 15.27
C ALA A 135 -3.79 4.65 15.03
N SER A 136 -3.84 4.19 13.77
CA SER A 136 -4.20 2.81 13.45
C SER A 136 -3.16 1.81 13.98
N VAL A 137 -1.87 2.13 13.90
CA VAL A 137 -0.80 1.30 14.52
C VAL A 137 -0.92 1.26 16.05
N SER A 138 -1.21 2.39 16.70
CA SER A 138 -1.44 2.39 18.14
C SER A 138 -2.65 1.53 18.53
N LEU A 139 -3.71 1.53 17.73
CA LEU A 139 -4.88 0.70 17.97
C LEU A 139 -4.53 -0.80 17.88
N THR A 140 -3.71 -1.22 16.92
CA THR A 140 -3.28 -2.64 16.84
C THR A 140 -2.52 -3.08 18.08
N GLN A 141 -1.68 -2.20 18.64
CA GLN A 141 -0.93 -2.48 19.87
C GLN A 141 -1.79 -2.56 21.14
N MET A 142 -3.00 -1.99 21.10
CA MET A 142 -3.97 -2.05 22.19
C MET A 142 -4.89 -3.28 22.11
N ALA A 143 -4.93 -3.96 20.98
CA ALA A 143 -5.73 -5.15 20.79
C ALA A 143 -5.20 -6.29 21.67
N VAL A 144 -6.12 -7.04 22.30
CA VAL A 144 -5.73 -8.18 23.14
C VAL A 144 -5.35 -9.37 22.23
N PRO A 145 -4.11 -9.89 22.30
CA PRO A 145 -3.64 -10.93 21.39
C PRO A 145 -4.11 -12.34 21.81
N THR A 146 -5.36 -12.46 22.22
CA THR A 146 -5.95 -13.75 22.59
C THR A 146 -6.60 -14.35 21.37
N HIS A 147 -6.34 -15.64 21.12
CA HIS A 147 -6.97 -16.37 20.03
C HIS A 147 -8.46 -16.48 20.24
N VAL A 148 -9.24 -16.18 19.20
CA VAL A 148 -10.70 -16.23 19.18
C VAL A 148 -11.20 -16.89 17.90
N GLY A 149 -12.40 -17.53 17.96
CA GLY A 149 -13.01 -18.14 16.77
C GLY A 149 -13.44 -17.10 15.72
N SER A 150 -13.84 -15.88 16.15
CA SER A 150 -14.26 -14.83 15.21
C SER A 150 -13.90 -13.45 15.76
N ALA A 151 -13.54 -12.54 14.85
CA ALA A 151 -13.30 -11.14 15.14
C ALA A 151 -14.05 -10.24 14.13
N LEU A 152 -14.42 -9.07 14.55
CA LEU A 152 -15.07 -8.03 13.72
C LEU A 152 -14.19 -6.78 13.69
N ASP A 153 -13.83 -6.36 12.49
CA ASP A 153 -13.22 -5.05 12.20
C ASP A 153 -14.29 -4.11 11.65
N MET A 154 -14.79 -3.22 12.49
CA MET A 154 -15.87 -2.29 12.16
C MET A 154 -15.28 -0.93 11.78
N GLY A 155 -15.54 -0.47 10.54
CA GLY A 155 -14.88 0.70 9.98
C GLY A 155 -13.45 0.36 9.58
N CYS A 156 -13.27 -0.72 8.81
CA CYS A 156 -11.96 -1.32 8.53
C CYS A 156 -11.03 -0.41 7.70
N GLY A 157 -11.58 0.56 6.97
CA GLY A 157 -10.80 1.46 6.12
C GLY A 157 -9.83 0.69 5.22
N CYS A 158 -8.53 0.94 5.35
CA CYS A 158 -7.49 0.25 4.57
C CYS A 158 -7.22 -1.20 5.01
N GLY A 159 -7.95 -1.75 5.99
CA GLY A 159 -7.87 -3.13 6.43
C GLY A 159 -6.69 -3.48 7.35
N VAL A 160 -5.94 -2.51 7.86
CA VAL A 160 -4.76 -2.78 8.70
C VAL A 160 -5.12 -3.53 9.99
N GLN A 161 -6.26 -3.22 10.62
CA GLN A 161 -6.73 -3.95 11.81
C GLN A 161 -7.08 -5.40 11.46
N SER A 162 -7.71 -5.61 10.32
CA SER A 162 -8.03 -6.96 9.82
C SER A 162 -6.79 -7.83 9.63
N LEU A 163 -5.67 -7.25 9.15
CA LEU A 163 -4.40 -7.96 9.04
C LEU A 163 -3.89 -8.45 10.40
N HIS A 164 -3.96 -7.62 11.44
CA HIS A 164 -3.58 -8.01 12.80
C HIS A 164 -4.55 -9.03 13.39
N LEU A 165 -5.86 -8.81 13.27
CA LEU A 165 -6.88 -9.73 13.76
C LEU A 165 -6.74 -11.12 13.14
N SER A 166 -6.33 -11.22 11.88
CA SER A 166 -6.09 -12.50 11.19
C SER A 166 -4.99 -13.36 11.83
N ARG A 167 -4.16 -12.77 12.70
CA ARG A 167 -3.14 -13.51 13.47
C ARG A 167 -3.71 -14.17 14.73
N HIS A 168 -4.88 -13.73 15.17
CA HIS A 168 -5.47 -14.10 16.46
C HIS A 168 -6.88 -14.66 16.33
N ALA A 169 -7.49 -14.66 15.14
CA ALA A 169 -8.83 -15.15 14.91
C ALA A 169 -8.87 -16.19 13.77
N ASP A 170 -9.72 -17.21 13.92
CA ASP A 170 -9.96 -18.19 12.85
C ASP A 170 -10.73 -17.56 11.69
N HIS A 171 -11.58 -16.58 11.99
CA HIS A 171 -12.39 -15.86 11.02
C HIS A 171 -12.46 -14.37 11.35
N VAL A 172 -12.19 -13.52 10.35
CA VAL A 172 -12.29 -12.06 10.48
C VAL A 172 -13.36 -11.54 9.52
N VAL A 173 -14.30 -10.77 10.05
CA VAL A 173 -15.27 -10.01 9.27
C VAL A 173 -14.84 -8.55 9.29
N ALA A 174 -14.60 -7.97 8.14
CA ALA A 174 -14.29 -6.55 7.96
C ALA A 174 -15.49 -5.84 7.35
N THR A 175 -15.89 -4.70 7.90
CA THR A 175 -17.01 -3.88 7.40
C THR A 175 -16.63 -2.42 7.36
N ASP A 176 -17.13 -1.71 6.35
CA ASP A 176 -17.00 -0.26 6.26
C ASP A 176 -18.27 0.34 5.69
N VAL A 177 -18.44 1.66 5.85
CA VAL A 177 -19.54 2.42 5.24
C VAL A 177 -19.23 2.85 3.80
N ASN A 178 -17.95 2.84 3.44
CA ASN A 178 -17.52 3.07 2.08
C ASN A 178 -17.73 1.80 1.23
N PRO A 179 -18.24 1.94 -0.01
CA PRO A 179 -18.47 0.81 -0.89
C PRO A 179 -17.16 0.17 -1.40
#